data_2b994abdac22819e23a8db87e193265c
#
_entry.id   2b994abdac22819e23a8db87e193265c
#
_cell.length_a   1.000
_cell.length_b   1.000
_cell.length_c   1.000
_cell.angle_alpha   90.00
_cell.angle_beta   90.00
_cell.angle_gamma   90.00
#
_symmetry.space_group_name_H-M   'P 1'
#
loop_
_entity.id
_entity.type
_entity.pdbx_description
1 polymer ?
#
loop_
_entity_poly.entity_id
_entity_poly.type
_entity_poly.pdbx_seq_one_letter_code
_entity_poly.pdbx_strand_id
1 'polypeptide(L)'
;PDNKTLFRDVFKLMPGSWFEWTADSFVTERYYDYTFKPDESLTLEQWADRIEDVFTKSVDAHMIADVEVGGFLSSGVDSSYAVERAYSAGTNIRTFSVGYEEEQYSELSYAQSFSEELGVENIANKISADDFFDAMPDIQYYMDEPLPNPAENPLYFLAENAAKHVKVVLSGEGADELFGGYPNYLAEDHLGR
;
A
#
# COMPACT_ATOMS: atom_id res chain seq x y z
N PRO A 1 11.93 9.61 -13.99
CA PRO A 1 12.96 9.04 -13.19
C PRO A 1 13.93 10.14 -12.75
N ASP A 2 14.70 9.92 -11.74
CA ASP A 2 15.48 10.89 -11.00
C ASP A 2 14.62 11.86 -10.14
N ASN A 3 15.27 12.91 -9.65
CA ASN A 3 14.68 13.95 -8.81
C ASN A 3 13.86 14.99 -9.57
N LYS A 4 13.65 14.84 -10.88
CA LYS A 4 12.96 15.83 -11.71
C LYS A 4 11.45 15.73 -11.55
N THR A 5 10.79 16.90 -11.57
CA THR A 5 9.33 17.03 -11.66
C THR A 5 8.91 17.57 -13.03
N LEU A 6 7.62 17.70 -13.25
CA LEU A 6 7.08 18.38 -14.44
C LEU A 6 7.25 19.91 -14.38
N PHE A 7 7.61 20.44 -13.23
CA PHE A 7 7.81 21.87 -13.02
C PHE A 7 9.29 22.22 -13.12
N ARG A 8 9.57 23.34 -13.81
CA ARG A 8 10.95 23.83 -13.94
C ARG A 8 11.48 24.24 -12.57
N ASP A 9 12.72 23.81 -12.25
CA ASP A 9 13.43 24.14 -11.02
C ASP A 9 12.79 23.63 -9.73
N VAL A 10 11.82 22.71 -9.86
CA VAL A 10 11.24 21.97 -8.74
C VAL A 10 11.73 20.53 -8.79
N PHE A 11 12.28 20.04 -7.68
CA PHE A 11 12.91 18.73 -7.59
C PHE A 11 12.30 17.93 -6.43
N LYS A 12 12.21 16.63 -6.62
CA LYS A 12 11.86 15.69 -5.55
C LYS A 12 13.09 15.39 -4.69
N LEU A 13 12.88 15.27 -3.40
CA LEU A 13 13.87 14.65 -2.54
C LEU A 13 13.93 13.15 -2.88
N MET A 14 15.14 12.64 -3.11
CA MET A 14 15.31 11.23 -3.45
C MET A 14 14.97 10.33 -2.26
N PRO A 15 14.38 9.15 -2.50
CA PRO A 15 14.15 8.17 -1.44
C PRO A 15 15.43 7.86 -0.65
N GLY A 16 15.28 7.60 0.65
CA GLY A 16 16.42 7.34 1.53
C GLY A 16 17.31 8.55 1.79
N SER A 17 16.79 9.77 1.57
CA SER A 17 17.52 11.02 1.78
C SER A 17 16.78 11.94 2.76
N TRP A 18 17.53 12.81 3.39
CA TRP A 18 16.98 13.91 4.19
C TRP A 18 17.56 15.23 3.71
N PHE A 19 16.91 16.32 4.07
CA PHE A 19 17.45 17.66 3.88
C PHE A 19 17.32 18.50 5.15
N GLU A 20 18.23 19.43 5.29
CA GLU A 20 18.18 20.49 6.30
C GLU A 20 18.23 21.85 5.60
N TRP A 21 17.28 22.70 5.94
CA TRP A 21 17.23 24.06 5.45
C TRP A 21 17.31 25.05 6.61
N THR A 22 18.31 25.92 6.54
CA THR A 22 18.52 27.04 7.48
C THR A 22 18.47 28.36 6.70
N ALA A 23 18.57 29.50 7.40
CA ALA A 23 18.63 30.81 6.74
C ALA A 23 19.84 30.93 5.79
N ASP A 24 20.92 30.22 6.07
CA ASP A 24 22.22 30.38 5.38
C ASP A 24 22.62 29.17 4.53
N SER A 25 21.91 28.06 4.64
CA SER A 25 22.32 26.80 4.00
C SER A 25 21.15 25.90 3.64
N PHE A 26 21.36 25.10 2.60
CA PHE A 26 20.53 23.96 2.22
C PHE A 26 21.43 22.76 1.99
N VAL A 27 21.26 21.72 2.78
CA VAL A 27 22.06 20.48 2.72
C VAL A 27 21.14 19.29 2.49
N THR A 28 21.56 18.39 1.61
CA THR A 28 20.89 17.10 1.40
C THR A 28 21.89 15.97 1.58
N GLU A 29 21.46 14.90 2.22
CA GLU A 29 22.29 13.70 2.40
C GLU A 29 21.44 12.44 2.22
N ARG A 30 22.05 11.40 1.63
CA ARG A 30 21.44 10.09 1.48
C ARG A 30 21.88 9.22 2.66
N TYR A 31 20.91 8.74 3.46
CA TYR A 31 21.15 7.89 4.63
C TYR A 31 20.91 6.41 4.35
N TYR A 32 20.21 6.08 3.26
CA TYR A 32 19.90 4.70 2.89
C TYR A 32 19.96 4.50 1.38
N ASP A 33 20.56 3.40 0.99
CA ASP A 33 20.55 2.89 -0.38
C ASP A 33 20.29 1.39 -0.39
N TYR A 34 19.52 0.92 -1.37
CA TYR A 34 19.26 -0.49 -1.52
C TYR A 34 20.53 -1.22 -1.96
N THR A 35 20.89 -2.24 -1.20
CA THR A 35 21.96 -3.17 -1.59
C THR A 35 21.38 -4.58 -1.56
N PHE A 36 21.20 -5.18 -2.72
CA PHE A 36 20.79 -6.56 -2.82
C PHE A 36 21.94 -7.48 -2.41
N LYS A 37 21.70 -8.28 -1.37
CA LYS A 37 22.63 -9.31 -0.90
C LYS A 37 21.85 -10.62 -0.81
N PRO A 38 21.73 -11.37 -1.94
CA PRO A 38 21.07 -12.66 -1.93
C PRO A 38 21.69 -13.59 -0.86
N ASP A 39 20.85 -14.23 -0.09
CA ASP A 39 21.25 -15.22 0.90
C ASP A 39 20.63 -16.57 0.52
N GLU A 40 21.43 -17.43 -0.06
CA GLU A 40 21.04 -18.77 -0.50
C GLU A 40 21.21 -19.85 0.60
N SER A 41 21.53 -19.45 1.83
CA SER A 41 21.81 -20.38 2.94
C SER A 41 20.53 -20.97 3.55
N LEU A 42 19.37 -20.32 3.34
CA LEU A 42 18.08 -20.73 3.91
C LEU A 42 17.20 -21.43 2.88
N THR A 43 16.42 -22.39 3.37
CA THR A 43 15.35 -23.02 2.57
C THR A 43 14.15 -22.09 2.44
N LEU A 44 13.25 -22.38 1.50
CA LEU A 44 12.00 -21.62 1.33
C LEU A 44 11.17 -21.60 2.62
N GLU A 45 11.07 -22.73 3.32
CA GLU A 45 10.35 -22.83 4.59
C GLU A 45 10.97 -21.94 5.67
N GLN A 46 12.29 -21.94 5.79
CA GLN A 46 13.01 -21.10 6.74
C GLN A 46 12.84 -19.61 6.42
N TRP A 47 12.78 -19.26 5.14
CA TRP A 47 12.45 -17.89 4.73
C TRP A 47 11.01 -17.52 5.07
N ALA A 48 10.04 -18.42 4.84
CA ALA A 48 8.65 -18.20 5.18
C ALA A 48 8.47 -17.95 6.69
N ASP A 49 9.07 -18.78 7.54
CA ASP A 49 9.03 -18.62 9.00
C ASP A 49 9.64 -17.28 9.44
N ARG A 50 10.75 -16.88 8.81
CA ARG A 50 11.43 -15.62 9.12
C ARG A 50 10.61 -14.41 8.69
N ILE A 51 9.99 -14.49 7.52
CA ILE A 51 9.10 -13.44 7.01
C ILE A 51 7.89 -13.31 7.94
N GLU A 52 7.26 -14.41 8.33
CA GLU A 52 6.12 -14.41 9.24
C GLU A 52 6.47 -13.74 10.59
N ASP A 53 7.61 -14.09 11.18
CA ASP A 53 8.06 -13.50 12.45
C ASP A 53 8.27 -11.98 12.34
N VAL A 54 8.94 -11.52 11.28
CA VAL A 54 9.21 -10.09 11.06
C VAL A 54 7.93 -9.33 10.72
N PHE A 55 7.09 -9.90 9.86
CA PHE A 55 5.84 -9.29 9.45
C PHE A 55 4.86 -9.15 10.63
N THR A 56 4.72 -10.19 11.44
CA THR A 56 3.89 -10.15 12.66
C THR A 56 4.36 -9.03 13.60
N LYS A 57 5.65 -8.95 13.88
CA LYS A 57 6.20 -7.88 14.72
C LYS A 57 5.98 -6.48 14.13
N SER A 58 6.04 -6.37 12.81
CA SER A 58 5.76 -5.12 12.11
C SER A 58 4.30 -4.72 12.25
N VAL A 59 3.37 -5.64 12.04
CA VAL A 59 1.93 -5.37 12.22
C VAL A 59 1.64 -4.98 13.67
N ASP A 60 2.15 -5.73 14.65
CA ASP A 60 1.99 -5.41 16.07
C ASP A 60 2.44 -3.99 16.39
N ALA A 61 3.58 -3.57 15.85
CA ALA A 61 4.09 -2.22 16.04
C ALA A 61 3.21 -1.14 15.40
N HIS A 62 2.61 -1.43 14.24
CA HIS A 62 1.70 -0.50 13.56
C HIS A 62 0.32 -0.42 14.22
N MET A 63 -0.06 -1.42 15.00
CA MET A 63 -1.31 -1.40 15.78
C MET A 63 -1.23 -0.59 17.07
N ILE A 64 -0.04 -0.11 17.46
CA ILE A 64 0.12 0.78 18.62
C ILE A 64 -0.38 2.18 18.25
N ALA A 65 -1.60 2.50 18.65
CA ALA A 65 -2.26 3.75 18.30
C ALA A 65 -3.22 4.20 19.41
N ASP A 66 -3.40 5.53 19.56
CA ASP A 66 -4.39 6.13 20.46
C ASP A 66 -5.81 6.20 19.85
N VAL A 67 -5.96 5.72 18.63
CA VAL A 67 -7.21 5.71 17.88
C VAL A 67 -7.45 4.32 17.27
N GLU A 68 -8.68 4.07 16.86
CA GLU A 68 -9.00 2.85 16.13
C GLU A 68 -8.23 2.79 14.81
N VAL A 69 -7.61 1.64 14.55
CA VAL A 69 -6.90 1.34 13.30
C VAL A 69 -7.77 0.41 12.46
N GLY A 70 -8.08 0.81 11.25
CA GLY A 70 -8.74 -0.04 10.26
C GLY A 70 -7.74 -0.73 9.33
N GLY A 71 -8.24 -1.52 8.37
CA GLY A 71 -7.43 -2.16 7.34
C GLY A 71 -8.04 -1.98 5.97
N PHE A 72 -7.23 -1.66 4.97
CA PHE A 72 -7.63 -1.80 3.57
C PHE A 72 -7.60 -3.27 3.19
N LEU A 73 -8.67 -3.75 2.58
CA LEU A 73 -8.83 -5.15 2.20
C LEU A 73 -9.22 -5.25 0.73
N SER A 74 -8.39 -5.91 -0.04
CA SER A 74 -8.63 -6.30 -1.44
C SER A 74 -8.71 -7.82 -1.56
N SER A 75 -8.72 -8.34 -2.78
CA SER A 75 -8.52 -9.77 -3.05
C SER A 75 -7.05 -10.22 -2.94
N GLY A 76 -6.13 -9.28 -2.78
CA GLY A 76 -4.68 -9.53 -2.75
C GLY A 76 -4.21 -10.21 -1.46
N VAL A 77 -3.19 -11.06 -1.59
CA VAL A 77 -2.55 -11.76 -0.47
C VAL A 77 -2.03 -10.79 0.57
N ASP A 78 -1.40 -9.70 0.14
CA ASP A 78 -0.70 -8.75 1.01
C ASP A 78 -1.65 -8.05 1.98
N SER A 79 -2.75 -7.51 1.45
CA SER A 79 -3.78 -6.85 2.27
C SER A 79 -4.48 -7.83 3.21
N SER A 80 -4.79 -9.04 2.72
CA SER A 80 -5.43 -10.09 3.50
C SER A 80 -4.54 -10.57 4.63
N TYR A 81 -3.24 -10.74 4.37
CA TYR A 81 -2.28 -11.16 5.37
C TYR A 81 -2.08 -10.09 6.45
N ALA A 82 -2.01 -8.81 6.06
CA ALA A 82 -1.91 -7.71 7.03
C ALA A 82 -3.14 -7.65 7.97
N VAL A 83 -4.34 -7.77 7.40
CA VAL A 83 -5.59 -7.79 8.17
C VAL A 83 -5.67 -9.01 9.08
N GLU A 84 -5.33 -10.19 8.58
CA GLU A 84 -5.34 -11.43 9.37
C GLU A 84 -4.38 -11.34 10.57
N ARG A 85 -3.16 -10.83 10.37
CA ARG A 85 -2.20 -10.65 11.47
C ARG A 85 -2.69 -9.63 12.50
N ALA A 86 -3.28 -8.51 12.08
CA ALA A 86 -3.86 -7.54 13.01
C ALA A 86 -5.01 -8.12 13.82
N TYR A 87 -5.87 -8.93 13.21
CA TYR A 87 -6.96 -9.65 13.87
C TYR A 87 -6.41 -10.68 14.88
N SER A 88 -5.43 -11.48 14.47
CA SER A 88 -4.80 -12.50 15.32
C SER A 88 -4.06 -11.92 16.53
N ALA A 89 -3.62 -10.68 16.45
CA ALA A 89 -3.09 -9.92 17.59
C ALA A 89 -4.16 -9.52 18.63
N GLY A 90 -5.42 -9.89 18.39
CA GLY A 90 -6.54 -9.61 19.29
C GLY A 90 -7.20 -8.24 19.09
N THR A 91 -6.93 -7.59 17.99
CA THR A 91 -7.53 -6.28 17.66
C THR A 91 -8.83 -6.48 16.89
N ASN A 92 -9.89 -5.80 17.32
CA ASN A 92 -11.12 -5.74 16.54
C ASN A 92 -10.96 -4.75 15.40
N ILE A 93 -10.34 -5.21 14.30
CA ILE A 93 -10.08 -4.39 13.12
C ILE A 93 -11.33 -4.33 12.22
N ARG A 94 -11.71 -3.12 11.80
CA ARG A 94 -12.66 -2.93 10.70
C ARG A 94 -11.92 -2.85 9.38
N THR A 95 -12.47 -3.45 8.35
CA THR A 95 -11.87 -3.44 7.02
C THR A 95 -12.67 -2.59 6.05
N PHE A 96 -11.98 -2.03 5.07
CA PHE A 96 -12.55 -1.19 4.04
C PHE A 96 -12.17 -1.72 2.67
N SER A 97 -13.14 -1.78 1.77
CA SER A 97 -12.96 -2.27 0.41
C SER A 97 -13.65 -1.35 -0.58
N VAL A 98 -13.10 -1.26 -1.78
CA VAL A 98 -13.70 -0.56 -2.91
C VAL A 98 -13.80 -1.51 -4.10
N GLY A 99 -14.86 -1.38 -4.86
CA GLY A 99 -15.04 -2.12 -6.10
C GLY A 99 -15.86 -1.30 -7.09
N TYR A 100 -16.11 -1.89 -8.24
CA TYR A 100 -16.85 -1.26 -9.32
C TYR A 100 -18.28 -1.80 -9.37
N GLU A 101 -19.20 -1.01 -9.92
CA GLU A 101 -20.56 -1.49 -10.17
C GLU A 101 -20.57 -2.68 -11.15
N GLU A 102 -19.63 -2.68 -12.12
CA GLU A 102 -19.43 -3.78 -13.04
C GLU A 102 -18.72 -4.95 -12.32
N GLU A 103 -19.46 -5.99 -12.02
CA GLU A 103 -19.01 -7.16 -11.25
C GLU A 103 -17.75 -7.83 -11.81
N GLN A 104 -17.57 -7.82 -13.14
CA GLN A 104 -16.39 -8.41 -13.78
C GLN A 104 -15.06 -7.73 -13.41
N TYR A 105 -15.11 -6.50 -12.89
CA TYR A 105 -13.95 -5.73 -12.46
C TYR A 105 -13.91 -5.54 -10.94
N SER A 106 -14.91 -6.06 -10.22
CA SER A 106 -15.05 -5.88 -8.78
C SER A 106 -14.49 -7.07 -8.00
N GLU A 107 -13.64 -6.78 -7.04
CA GLU A 107 -13.05 -7.78 -6.13
C GLU A 107 -13.81 -7.87 -4.80
N LEU A 108 -14.92 -7.16 -4.64
CA LEU A 108 -15.63 -7.06 -3.38
C LEU A 108 -16.12 -8.39 -2.83
N SER A 109 -16.45 -9.35 -3.69
CA SER A 109 -16.89 -10.68 -3.26
C SER A 109 -15.80 -11.44 -2.50
N TYR A 110 -14.54 -11.27 -2.87
CA TYR A 110 -13.40 -11.86 -2.16
C TYR A 110 -13.19 -11.20 -0.80
N ALA A 111 -13.16 -9.87 -0.78
CA ALA A 111 -13.00 -9.12 0.47
C ALA A 111 -14.13 -9.42 1.45
N GLN A 112 -15.37 -9.54 0.97
CA GLN A 112 -16.52 -9.91 1.76
C GLN A 112 -16.37 -11.33 2.34
N SER A 113 -16.06 -12.31 1.51
CA SER A 113 -15.90 -13.71 1.96
C SER A 113 -14.77 -13.85 2.98
N PHE A 114 -13.65 -13.17 2.76
CA PHE A 114 -12.51 -13.21 3.68
C PHE A 114 -12.85 -12.56 5.02
N SER A 115 -13.51 -11.41 5.02
CA SER A 115 -13.94 -10.73 6.25
C SER A 115 -14.97 -11.54 7.04
N GLU A 116 -15.89 -12.21 6.36
CA GLU A 116 -16.86 -13.13 6.97
C GLU A 116 -16.17 -14.33 7.63
N GLU A 117 -15.17 -14.92 6.97
CA GLU A 117 -14.39 -16.03 7.51
C GLU A 117 -13.60 -15.64 8.76
N LEU A 118 -13.00 -14.46 8.76
CA LEU A 118 -12.32 -13.90 9.94
C LEU A 118 -13.29 -13.42 11.02
N GLY A 119 -14.55 -13.15 10.69
CA GLY A 119 -15.51 -12.56 11.62
C GLY A 119 -15.26 -11.07 11.90
N VAL A 120 -14.72 -10.32 10.93
CA VAL A 120 -14.49 -8.88 11.01
C VAL A 120 -15.50 -8.11 10.15
N GLU A 121 -15.81 -6.87 10.53
CA GLU A 121 -16.68 -6.00 9.75
C GLU A 121 -15.94 -5.51 8.49
N ASN A 122 -16.58 -5.65 7.32
CA ASN A 122 -16.12 -5.05 6.07
C ASN A 122 -17.09 -3.97 5.60
N ILE A 123 -16.59 -2.77 5.43
CA ILE A 123 -17.34 -1.61 4.93
C ILE A 123 -16.91 -1.38 3.47
N ALA A 124 -17.74 -1.92 2.56
CA ALA A 124 -17.48 -1.86 1.13
C ALA A 124 -18.13 -0.63 0.48
N ASN A 125 -17.46 -0.05 -0.49
CA ASN A 125 -17.99 0.98 -1.37
C ASN A 125 -17.94 0.51 -2.83
N LYS A 126 -18.97 0.85 -3.60
CA LYS A 126 -19.00 0.65 -5.05
C LYS A 126 -18.93 2.01 -5.74
N ILE A 127 -18.10 2.10 -6.77
CA ILE A 127 -17.97 3.29 -7.60
C ILE A 127 -18.41 2.97 -9.03
N SER A 128 -19.12 3.92 -9.62
CA SER A 128 -19.49 3.87 -11.04
C SER A 128 -18.36 4.41 -11.92
N ALA A 129 -18.49 4.21 -13.24
CA ALA A 129 -17.59 4.83 -14.20
C ALA A 129 -17.67 6.36 -14.15
N ASP A 130 -18.85 6.93 -13.92
CA ASP A 130 -19.03 8.38 -13.82
C ASP A 130 -18.33 8.91 -12.57
N ASP A 131 -18.48 8.27 -11.39
CA ASP A 131 -17.75 8.64 -10.18
C ASP A 131 -16.23 8.64 -10.43
N PHE A 132 -15.73 7.58 -11.10
CA PHE A 132 -14.30 7.44 -11.41
C PHE A 132 -13.76 8.61 -12.23
N PHE A 133 -14.46 8.99 -13.30
CA PHE A 133 -14.02 10.06 -14.19
C PHE A 133 -14.25 11.44 -13.60
N ASP A 134 -15.33 11.66 -12.88
CA ASP A 134 -15.66 12.94 -12.25
C ASP A 134 -14.67 13.30 -11.12
N ALA A 135 -14.14 12.31 -10.40
CA ALA A 135 -13.14 12.53 -9.36
C ALA A 135 -11.72 12.81 -9.87
N MET A 136 -11.41 12.45 -11.12
CA MET A 136 -10.04 12.58 -11.67
C MET A 136 -9.44 13.99 -11.54
N PRO A 137 -10.14 15.09 -11.82
CA PRO A 137 -9.57 16.42 -11.67
C PRO A 137 -9.14 16.74 -10.24
N ASP A 138 -9.96 16.35 -9.27
CA ASP A 138 -9.68 16.59 -7.85
C ASP A 138 -8.51 15.72 -7.37
N ILE A 139 -8.48 14.45 -7.76
CA ILE A 139 -7.39 13.53 -7.46
C ILE A 139 -6.08 14.09 -8.00
N GLN A 140 -6.05 14.51 -9.28
CA GLN A 140 -4.86 15.09 -9.89
C GLN A 140 -4.41 16.38 -9.22
N TYR A 141 -5.36 17.21 -8.74
CA TYR A 141 -5.05 18.41 -7.99
C TYR A 141 -4.31 18.10 -6.68
N TYR A 142 -4.77 17.10 -5.92
CA TYR A 142 -4.16 16.71 -4.65
C TYR A 142 -2.85 15.92 -4.80
N MET A 143 -2.63 15.32 -5.96
CA MET A 143 -1.39 14.57 -6.23
C MET A 143 -0.23 15.44 -6.70
N ASP A 144 -0.47 16.74 -6.97
CA ASP A 144 0.49 17.73 -7.44
C ASP A 144 1.15 17.42 -8.79
N GLU A 145 1.20 16.18 -9.21
CA GLU A 145 1.75 15.72 -10.48
C GLU A 145 0.78 14.77 -11.18
N PRO A 146 0.72 14.77 -12.52
CA PRO A 146 -0.03 13.76 -13.25
C PRO A 146 0.56 12.37 -12.99
N LEU A 147 -0.22 11.50 -12.43
CA LEU A 147 0.16 10.13 -12.16
C LEU A 147 -0.41 9.20 -13.24
N PRO A 148 0.41 8.32 -13.80
CA PRO A 148 -0.03 7.42 -14.86
C PRO A 148 -0.74 6.16 -14.33
N ASN A 149 -0.87 6.03 -13.00
CA ASN A 149 -1.42 4.83 -12.37
C ASN A 149 -2.94 4.98 -12.13
N PRO A 150 -3.80 4.20 -12.80
CA PRO A 150 -5.25 4.26 -12.61
C PRO A 150 -5.71 3.74 -11.23
N ALA A 151 -4.84 3.05 -10.47
CA ALA A 151 -5.17 2.50 -9.16
C ALA A 151 -5.41 3.59 -8.08
N GLU A 152 -4.99 4.81 -8.35
CA GLU A 152 -5.16 5.92 -7.41
C GLU A 152 -6.61 6.40 -7.28
N ASN A 153 -7.40 6.27 -8.35
CA ASN A 153 -8.81 6.63 -8.29
C ASN A 153 -9.59 5.74 -7.30
N PRO A 154 -9.56 4.41 -7.40
CA PRO A 154 -10.21 3.58 -6.38
C PRO A 154 -9.64 3.80 -4.98
N LEU A 155 -8.34 4.06 -4.84
CA LEU A 155 -7.72 4.36 -3.55
C LEU A 155 -8.29 5.65 -2.92
N TYR A 156 -8.58 6.67 -3.74
CA TYR A 156 -9.24 7.90 -3.27
C TYR A 156 -10.59 7.60 -2.61
N PHE A 157 -11.46 6.84 -3.29
CA PHE A 157 -12.77 6.47 -2.76
C PHE A 157 -12.68 5.53 -1.55
N LEU A 158 -11.71 4.65 -1.55
CA LEU A 158 -11.42 3.76 -0.43
C LEU A 158 -11.03 4.58 0.82
N ALA A 159 -10.11 5.54 0.64
CA ALA A 159 -9.66 6.41 1.72
C ALA A 159 -10.78 7.36 2.20
N GLU A 160 -11.57 7.91 1.28
CA GLU A 160 -12.74 8.74 1.62
C GLU A 160 -13.76 7.97 2.46
N ASN A 161 -14.02 6.71 2.11
CA ASN A 161 -14.93 5.86 2.87
C ASN A 161 -14.35 5.54 4.25
N ALA A 162 -13.10 5.11 4.34
CA ALA A 162 -12.45 4.78 5.59
C ALA A 162 -12.36 5.99 6.55
N ALA A 163 -12.11 7.19 6.03
CA ALA A 163 -12.00 8.42 6.82
C ALA A 163 -13.27 8.81 7.58
N LYS A 164 -14.43 8.28 7.17
CA LYS A 164 -15.71 8.45 7.88
C LYS A 164 -15.80 7.64 9.18
N HIS A 165 -14.92 6.64 9.34
CA HIS A 165 -14.97 5.64 10.40
C HIS A 165 -13.71 5.60 11.26
N VAL A 166 -12.53 5.69 10.65
CA VAL A 166 -11.23 5.58 11.31
C VAL A 166 -10.30 6.71 10.87
N LYS A 167 -9.22 6.92 11.62
CA LYS A 167 -8.19 7.91 11.27
C LYS A 167 -6.90 7.28 10.76
N VAL A 168 -6.73 6.00 10.98
CA VAL A 168 -5.54 5.24 10.59
C VAL A 168 -6.01 3.94 9.95
N VAL A 169 -5.32 3.53 8.90
CA VAL A 169 -5.53 2.24 8.24
C VAL A 169 -4.19 1.56 7.99
N LEU A 170 -4.17 0.23 8.13
CA LEU A 170 -3.13 -0.62 7.57
C LEU A 170 -3.40 -0.88 6.10
N SER A 171 -2.36 -0.98 5.32
CA SER A 171 -2.43 -1.32 3.89
C SER A 171 -1.36 -2.36 3.54
N GLY A 172 -1.56 -3.10 2.45
CA GLY A 172 -0.58 -4.02 1.87
C GLY A 172 0.42 -3.34 0.93
N GLU A 173 0.37 -2.02 0.79
CA GLU A 173 1.24 -1.26 -0.10
C GLU A 173 2.73 -1.44 0.24
N GLY A 174 3.55 -1.63 -0.80
CA GLY A 174 4.98 -1.86 -0.67
C GLY A 174 5.39 -3.33 -0.60
N ALA A 175 4.43 -4.26 -0.48
CA ALA A 175 4.75 -5.69 -0.44
C ALA A 175 5.28 -6.20 -1.78
N ASP A 176 4.68 -5.79 -2.89
CA ASP A 176 5.16 -6.15 -4.23
C ASP A 176 6.61 -5.69 -4.48
N GLU A 177 6.98 -4.52 -4.01
CA GLU A 177 8.35 -3.99 -4.10
C GLU A 177 9.35 -4.79 -3.25
N LEU A 178 8.92 -5.25 -2.08
CA LEU A 178 9.78 -6.00 -1.16
C LEU A 178 9.90 -7.47 -1.52
N PHE A 179 8.82 -8.08 -2.02
CA PHE A 179 8.73 -9.52 -2.27
C PHE A 179 8.71 -9.88 -3.76
N GLY A 180 8.85 -8.89 -4.64
CA GLY A 180 8.91 -9.14 -6.08
C GLY A 180 7.58 -9.58 -6.69
N GLY A 181 6.46 -9.07 -6.18
CA GLY A 181 5.10 -9.48 -6.58
C GLY A 181 4.68 -9.03 -7.97
N TYR A 182 5.27 -7.97 -8.52
CA TYR A 182 4.90 -7.48 -9.84
C TYR A 182 5.33 -8.44 -10.96
N PRO A 183 4.43 -8.75 -11.92
CA PRO A 183 4.78 -9.62 -13.06
C PRO A 183 5.99 -9.12 -13.88
N ASN A 184 6.24 -7.81 -13.87
CA ASN A 184 7.36 -7.21 -14.60
C ASN A 184 8.72 -7.67 -14.07
N TYR A 185 8.84 -7.99 -12.80
CA TYR A 185 10.09 -8.51 -12.21
C TYR A 185 10.46 -9.88 -12.78
N LEU A 186 9.46 -10.71 -13.09
CA LEU A 186 9.69 -12.01 -13.74
C LEU A 186 10.10 -11.87 -15.21
N ALA A 187 9.68 -10.81 -15.88
CA ALA A 187 10.00 -10.58 -17.28
C ALA A 187 11.50 -10.19 -17.48
N GLU A 188 12.06 -9.47 -16.54
CA GLU A 188 13.49 -9.07 -16.60
C GLU A 188 14.44 -10.27 -16.41
N ASP A 189 14.04 -11.27 -15.61
CA ASP A 189 14.82 -12.50 -15.41
C ASP A 189 14.93 -13.34 -16.70
N HIS A 190 13.97 -13.22 -17.61
CA HIS A 190 13.98 -13.89 -18.92
C HIS A 190 14.78 -13.13 -19.99
N LEU A 191 15.02 -11.82 -19.81
CA LEU A 191 15.80 -10.98 -20.75
C LEU A 191 17.29 -10.96 -20.42
N GLY A 192 17.68 -11.38 -19.23
CA GLY A 192 19.07 -11.39 -18.74
C GLY A 192 19.83 -12.71 -18.98
N ARG A 193 19.30 -13.65 -19.78
CA ARG A 193 19.95 -14.92 -20.14
C ARG A 193 20.30 -14.99 -21.61
#